data_6a911c42d3ef6d6c6ca309fb3eb3e4cf
#
_entry.id   6a911c42d3ef6d6c6ca309fb3eb3e4cf
#
_cell.length_a   1.000
_cell.length_b   1.000
_cell.length_c   1.000
_cell.angle_alpha   90.00
_cell.angle_beta   90.00
_cell.angle_gamma   90.00
#
_symmetry.space_group_name_H-M   'P 1'
#
loop_
_entity.id
_entity.type
_entity.pdbx_description
1 polymer ?
#
loop_
_entity_poly.entity_id
_entity_poly.type
_entity_poly.pdbx_seq_one_letter_code
_entity_poly.pdbx_strand_id
1 'polypeptide(L)' 'MTKDFEVMISRLDLIHIGFKHHQASVMIREAKEHLLTVEGISFYSNRQVGVVPARIIEKLFGIQIIK' A
#
# COMPACT_ATOMS: atom_id res chain seq x y z
N MET A 1 -13.59 -19.88 4.45
CA MET A 1 -13.19 -19.34 4.35
C MET A 1 -12.99 -18.38 4.34
N THR A 2 -12.96 -18.18 4.80
CA THR A 2 -12.74 -17.12 4.82
C THR A 2 -11.97 -16.48 4.11
N LYS A 3 -11.94 -16.20 3.75
CA LYS A 3 -11.14 -15.73 3.17
C LYS A 3 -10.62 -14.61 3.39
N ASP A 4 -9.88 -14.54 3.17
CA ASP A 4 -9.18 -13.48 3.78
C ASP A 4 -9.05 -12.36 2.80
N PHE A 5 -9.83 -11.35 3.03
CA PHE A 5 -9.74 -10.17 2.20
C PHE A 5 -8.66 -9.28 2.79
N GLU A 6 -7.64 -8.97 1.99
CA GLU A 6 -6.65 -8.02 2.43
C GLU A 6 -7.25 -6.63 2.47
N VAL A 7 -6.92 -5.89 3.51
CA VAL A 7 -7.30 -4.49 3.58
C VAL A 7 -6.44 -3.72 2.60
N MET A 8 -7.09 -3.07 1.64
CA MET A 8 -6.38 -2.26 0.66
C MET A 8 -6.42 -0.80 1.10
N ILE A 9 -5.31 -0.12 0.96
CA ILE A 9 -5.24 1.28 1.32
C ILE A 9 -4.74 2.12 0.17
N SER A 10 -5.29 3.34 0.09
CA SER A 10 -4.93 4.32 -0.90
C SER A 10 -4.12 5.44 -0.25
N ARG A 11 -3.67 6.37 -1.07
CA ARG A 11 -3.02 7.57 -0.58
C ARG A 11 -3.90 8.35 0.39
N LEU A 12 -5.20 8.44 0.10
CA LEU A 12 -6.11 9.16 0.98
C LEU A 12 -6.21 8.50 2.35
N ASP A 13 -6.19 7.17 2.39
CA ASP A 13 -6.21 6.47 3.67
C ASP A 13 -5.00 6.85 4.51
N LEU A 14 -3.84 6.95 3.89
CA LEU A 14 -2.62 7.32 4.61
C LEU A 14 -2.68 8.75 5.10
N ILE A 15 -3.26 9.66 4.31
CA ILE A 15 -3.45 11.04 4.73
C ILE A 15 -4.38 11.12 5.93
N HIS A 16 -5.44 10.32 5.92
CA HIS A 16 -6.38 10.28 7.05
C HIS A 16 -5.72 9.75 8.33
N ILE A 17 -4.74 8.87 8.18
CA ILE A 17 -4.00 8.35 9.33
C ILE A 17 -3.11 9.42 9.92
N GLY A 18 -2.62 10.36 9.09
CA GLY A 18 -1.80 11.44 9.57
C GLY A 18 -0.57 11.74 8.73
N PHE A 19 -0.37 11.01 7.63
CA PHE A 19 0.76 11.29 6.75
C PHE A 19 0.46 12.45 5.84
N LYS A 20 1.50 13.19 5.48
CA LYS A 20 1.35 14.30 4.54
C LYS A 20 1.18 13.75 3.13
N HIS A 21 0.58 14.57 2.26
CA HIS A 21 0.26 14.16 0.90
C HIS A 21 1.48 13.58 0.17
N HIS A 22 2.61 14.27 0.25
CA HIS A 22 3.83 13.82 -0.41
C HIS A 22 4.31 12.49 0.16
N GLN A 23 4.28 12.36 1.47
CA GLN A 23 4.70 11.12 2.14
C GLN A 23 3.81 9.96 1.73
N ALA A 24 2.50 10.19 1.68
CA ALA A 24 1.56 9.14 1.29
C ALA A 24 1.83 8.69 -0.14
N SER A 25 2.11 9.62 -1.04
CA SER A 25 2.40 9.29 -2.43
C SER A 25 3.65 8.42 -2.55
N VAL A 26 4.70 8.78 -1.82
CA VAL A 26 5.94 8.02 -1.82
C VAL A 26 5.71 6.62 -1.26
N MET A 27 4.95 6.52 -0.18
CA MET A 27 4.68 5.23 0.46
C MET A 27 3.94 4.29 -0.49
N ILE A 28 2.94 4.80 -1.18
CA ILE A 28 2.19 3.98 -2.15
C ILE A 28 3.11 3.54 -3.29
N ARG A 29 3.93 4.45 -3.79
CA ARG A 29 4.83 4.13 -4.89
C ARG A 29 5.82 3.04 -4.50
N GLU A 30 6.41 3.16 -3.32
CA GLU A 30 7.39 2.19 -2.86
C GLU A 30 6.74 0.84 -2.58
N ALA A 31 5.53 0.85 -2.07
CA ALA A 31 4.80 -0.40 -1.85
C ALA A 31 4.50 -1.10 -3.16
N LYS A 32 4.10 -0.35 -4.19
CA LYS A 32 3.84 -0.93 -5.50
C LYS A 32 5.11 -1.52 -6.09
N GLU A 33 6.22 -0.81 -5.96
CA GLU A 33 7.49 -1.30 -6.47
C GLU A 33 7.91 -2.59 -5.78
N HIS A 34 7.74 -2.65 -4.46
CA HIS A 34 8.04 -3.86 -3.70
C HIS A 34 7.20 -5.04 -4.20
N LEU A 35 5.90 -4.82 -4.38
CA LEU A 35 5.00 -5.88 -4.84
C LEU A 35 5.39 -6.35 -6.24
N LEU A 36 5.80 -5.42 -7.09
CA LEU A 36 6.17 -5.75 -8.45
C LEU A 36 7.50 -6.49 -8.51
N THR A 37 8.51 -6.02 -7.79
CA THR A 37 9.87 -6.55 -7.93
C THR A 37 10.15 -7.73 -7.00
N VAL A 38 9.65 -7.68 -5.78
CA VAL A 38 9.93 -8.72 -4.80
C VAL A 38 8.91 -9.86 -4.89
N GLU A 39 7.64 -9.53 -5.00
CA GLU A 39 6.59 -10.54 -5.07
C GLU A 39 6.19 -10.89 -6.50
N GLY A 40 6.67 -10.15 -7.47
CA GLY A 40 6.46 -10.47 -8.87
C GLY A 40 5.02 -10.29 -9.35
N ILE A 41 4.26 -9.41 -8.70
CA ILE A 41 2.86 -9.19 -9.06
C ILE A 41 2.79 -8.07 -10.09
N SER A 42 2.67 -8.45 -11.36
CA SER A 42 2.71 -7.48 -12.46
C SER A 42 1.53 -6.51 -12.46
N PHE A 43 0.45 -6.85 -11.74
CA PHE A 43 -0.68 -5.96 -11.60
C PHE A 43 -0.25 -4.56 -11.13
N TYR A 44 0.76 -4.51 -10.27
CA TYR A 44 1.19 -3.24 -9.69
C TYR A 44 2.13 -2.43 -10.57
N SER A 45 2.41 -2.91 -11.77
CA SER A 45 3.13 -2.10 -12.76
C SER A 45 2.22 -1.06 -13.40
N ASN A 46 0.91 -1.20 -13.24
CA ASN A 46 -0.05 -0.28 -13.82
C ASN A 46 -0.12 1.00 -13.00
N ARG A 47 0.12 2.13 -13.65
CA ARG A 47 0.13 3.44 -12.97
C ARG A 47 -1.23 3.82 -12.41
N GLN A 48 -2.31 3.24 -12.94
CA GLN A 48 -3.64 3.58 -12.49
C GLN A 48 -4.03 2.85 -11.21
N VAL A 49 -3.26 1.84 -10.82
CA VAL A 49 -3.51 1.14 -9.56
C VAL A 49 -3.04 2.05 -8.43
N GLY A 50 -3.97 2.53 -7.64
CA GLY A 50 -3.68 3.47 -6.57
C GLY A 50 -3.86 2.91 -5.16
N VAL A 51 -4.00 1.59 -5.03
CA VAL A 51 -4.17 0.96 -3.73
C VAL A 51 -3.16 -0.17 -3.60
N VAL A 52 -2.76 -0.43 -2.36
CA VAL A 52 -1.83 -1.51 -2.05
C VAL A 52 -2.32 -2.20 -0.78
N PRO A 53 -1.94 -3.48 -0.56
CA PRO A 53 -2.31 -4.15 0.68
C PRO A 53 -1.70 -3.44 1.90
N ALA A 54 -2.49 -3.31 2.95
CA ALA A 54 -2.01 -2.69 4.17
C ALA A 54 -0.80 -3.42 4.74
N ARG A 55 -0.75 -4.74 4.59
CA ARG A 55 0.37 -5.54 5.12
C ARG A 55 1.71 -5.08 4.57
N ILE A 56 1.73 -4.65 3.32
CA ILE A 56 2.98 -4.19 2.70
C ILE A 56 3.41 -2.86 3.31
N ILE A 57 2.46 -1.96 3.51
CA ILE A 57 2.76 -0.67 4.13
C ILE A 57 3.28 -0.90 5.55
N GLU A 58 2.64 -1.78 6.30
CA GLU A 58 3.07 -2.06 7.66
C GLU A 58 4.48 -2.65 7.67
N LYS A 59 4.76 -3.54 6.74
CA LYS A 59 6.06 -4.21 6.65
C LYS A 59 7.16 -3.26 6.26
N LEU A 60 6.92 -2.43 5.25
CA LEU A 60 7.97 -1.55 4.72
C LEU A 60 8.26 -0.37 5.63
N PHE A 61 7.26 0.13 6.31
CA PHE A 61 7.41 1.38 7.06
C PHE A 61 7.30 1.17 8.57
N GLY A 62 7.08 -0.06 9.02
CA GLY A 62 7.10 -0.38 10.43
C GLY A 62 5.96 0.24 11.23
N ILE A 63 4.82 0.44 10.60
CA ILE A 63 3.65 1.03 11.26
C ILE A 63 2.53 0.02 11.30
N GLN A 64 1.52 0.32 12.09
CA GLN A 64 0.32 -0.50 12.16
C GLN A 64 -0.86 0.33 11.65
N ILE A 65 -1.60 -0.27 10.72
CA ILE A 65 -2.71 0.43 10.11
C ILE A 65 -4.01 -0.14 10.66
N ILE A 66 -4.80 0.75 11.21
CA ILE A 66 -6.11 0.41 11.74
C ILE A 66 -7.15 1.14 10.89
N LYS A 67 -7.99 0.37 10.22
CA LYS A 67 -9.02 0.94 9.37
C LYS A 67 -10.39 0.58 9.89
#